data_31a3a60591c1fbd8de61c71ea5edaf88
#
_entry.id   31a3a60591c1fbd8de61c71ea5edaf88
#
_cell.length_a   1.000
_cell.length_b   1.000
_cell.length_c   1.000
_cell.angle_alpha   90.00
_cell.angle_beta   90.00
_cell.angle_gamma   90.00
#
_symmetry.space_group_name_H-M   'P 1'
#
loop_
_entity.id
_entity.type
_entity.pdbx_description
1 polymer ?
#
loop_
_entity_poly.entity_id
_entity_poly.type
_entity_poly.pdbx_seq_one_letter_code
_entity_poly.pdbx_strand_id
1 'polypeptide(L)'
;MKKGVVIGALLVAVFHTSANAQQDQHFSMFTESQLYMNPAVAGFTQGDMQLFTNYRLQWSTVSDNPYQTISASSDWRMFDRGGNYMGAGVTFYNDVAGVPQYTTNVIALPFNYTLRVDRNNLISFGLQPAWYQRVIKNQEMNWFNQWTGVAYDQGIDNGELLLSQNFNISRFDIGTGFYWDSYISRTAKLRLGIAGHHLTKQRINLTEDDDRLYRKLVIHGQGEFLMEESGVTILPAFSAFLQGPNKEINFGSNFRFLLKSGSRATSYFEEITFSTGAYFRWGDAIVVNAILDLSGFSFGASYDLNVSGLNVATKGVGSMEFFLRYRIQFGTRNLRNNRVH
;
A
#
# COMPACT_ATOMS: atom_id res chain seq x y z
N MET A 1 46.30 4.70 34.57
CA MET A 1 45.97 4.39 33.18
C MET A 1 44.97 3.24 32.99
N LYS A 2 44.32 2.68 34.02
CA LYS A 2 43.35 1.55 33.85
C LYS A 2 41.87 1.95 33.90
N LYS A 3 41.53 3.22 34.24
CA LYS A 3 40.13 3.66 34.31
C LYS A 3 39.54 4.22 33.00
N GLY A 4 40.39 4.63 32.05
CA GLY A 4 39.95 5.17 30.75
C GLY A 4 39.55 4.10 29.74
N VAL A 5 40.10 2.89 29.86
CA VAL A 5 39.81 1.77 28.93
C VAL A 5 38.43 1.15 29.20
N VAL A 6 37.97 1.15 30.46
CA VAL A 6 36.66 0.59 30.85
C VAL A 6 35.51 1.47 30.39
N ILE A 7 35.68 2.80 30.36
CA ILE A 7 34.64 3.73 29.89
C ILE A 7 34.52 3.69 28.37
N GLY A 8 35.63 3.49 27.63
CA GLY A 8 35.60 3.30 26.19
C GLY A 8 34.92 2.00 25.77
N ALA A 9 35.10 0.90 26.53
CA ALA A 9 34.46 -0.38 26.27
C ALA A 9 32.94 -0.36 26.57
N LEU A 10 32.50 0.43 27.58
CA LEU A 10 31.08 0.58 27.89
C LEU A 10 30.34 1.44 26.86
N LEU A 11 31.00 2.41 26.20
CA LEU A 11 30.40 3.25 25.16
C LEU A 11 30.26 2.51 23.81
N VAL A 12 31.05 1.49 23.53
CA VAL A 12 30.95 0.66 22.32
C VAL A 12 29.85 -0.41 22.45
N ALA A 13 29.48 -0.80 23.64
CA ALA A 13 28.45 -1.82 23.89
C ALA A 13 26.99 -1.33 23.72
N VAL A 14 26.77 -0.02 23.56
CA VAL A 14 25.41 0.56 23.53
C VAL A 14 24.83 0.70 22.11
N PHE A 15 25.59 0.45 21.04
CA PHE A 15 25.15 0.62 19.64
C PHE A 15 25.00 -0.68 18.85
N HIS A 16 24.58 -1.77 19.51
CA HIS A 16 24.04 -2.91 18.74
C HIS A 16 22.52 -2.70 18.57
N THR A 17 22.12 -1.71 17.76
CA THR A 17 20.78 -1.71 17.20
C THR A 17 20.76 -2.76 16.10
N SER A 18 20.14 -3.90 16.37
CA SER A 18 19.76 -4.85 15.33
C SER A 18 18.83 -4.11 14.36
N ALA A 19 19.34 -3.71 13.20
CA ALA A 19 18.55 -3.16 12.12
C ALA A 19 17.75 -4.33 11.49
N ASN A 20 16.60 -4.64 12.05
CA ASN A 20 15.64 -5.57 11.46
C ASN A 20 14.83 -4.81 10.40
N ALA A 21 15.33 -4.75 9.18
CA ALA A 21 14.73 -3.99 8.10
C ALA A 21 14.14 -4.91 7.03
N GLN A 22 12.99 -5.52 7.31
CA GLN A 22 12.20 -6.22 6.30
C GLN A 22 10.75 -5.72 6.40
N GLN A 23 10.42 -4.68 5.68
CA GLN A 23 9.07 -4.17 5.55
C GLN A 23 8.68 -4.15 4.07
N ASP A 24 7.45 -4.59 3.78
CA ASP A 24 6.86 -4.40 2.45
C ASP A 24 6.55 -2.93 2.20
N GLN A 25 6.36 -2.60 0.93
CA GLN A 25 5.89 -1.28 0.54
C GLN A 25 4.57 -0.96 1.19
N HIS A 26 4.40 0.30 1.52
CA HIS A 26 3.14 0.88 1.97
C HIS A 26 2.78 2.07 1.08
N PHE A 27 1.49 2.34 0.98
CA PHE A 27 0.97 3.50 0.25
C PHE A 27 0.44 4.53 1.23
N SER A 28 0.76 5.80 0.98
CA SER A 28 0.27 6.91 1.81
C SER A 28 -1.24 7.07 1.65
N MET A 29 -1.76 6.81 0.43
CA MET A 29 -3.18 6.79 0.13
C MET A 29 -3.77 5.38 0.32
N PHE A 30 -3.60 4.82 1.53
CA PHE A 30 -4.01 3.45 1.84
C PHE A 30 -5.53 3.22 1.66
N THR A 31 -6.37 4.24 1.86
CA THR A 31 -7.82 4.15 1.63
C THR A 31 -8.19 3.88 0.18
N GLU A 32 -7.32 4.26 -0.76
CA GLU A 32 -7.52 4.10 -2.19
C GLU A 32 -6.91 2.80 -2.72
N SER A 33 -5.86 2.30 -2.05
CA SER A 33 -5.09 1.11 -2.42
C SER A 33 -5.55 -0.16 -1.69
N GLN A 34 -6.86 -0.28 -1.40
CA GLN A 34 -7.41 -1.32 -0.53
C GLN A 34 -7.12 -2.76 -1.00
N LEU A 35 -7.08 -3.00 -2.32
CA LEU A 35 -6.83 -4.34 -2.86
C LEU A 35 -5.41 -4.86 -2.53
N TYR A 36 -4.44 -3.96 -2.33
CA TYR A 36 -3.10 -4.31 -1.87
C TYR A 36 -3.04 -4.65 -0.38
N MET A 37 -4.01 -4.15 0.39
CA MET A 37 -4.09 -4.41 1.83
C MET A 37 -4.85 -5.70 2.14
N ASN A 38 -5.90 -6.01 1.35
CA ASN A 38 -6.84 -7.09 1.70
C ASN A 38 -7.47 -7.71 0.45
N PRO A 39 -7.22 -9.00 0.16
CA PRO A 39 -7.80 -9.66 -0.99
C PRO A 39 -9.33 -9.80 -0.91
N ALA A 40 -9.92 -9.73 0.27
CA ALA A 40 -11.36 -9.81 0.46
C ALA A 40 -12.14 -8.62 -0.13
N VAL A 41 -11.44 -7.54 -0.57
CA VAL A 41 -12.08 -6.38 -1.19
C VAL A 41 -12.16 -6.46 -2.72
N ALA A 42 -11.68 -7.52 -3.36
CA ALA A 42 -11.77 -7.66 -4.80
C ALA A 42 -13.24 -7.58 -5.27
N GLY A 43 -13.51 -6.78 -6.30
CA GLY A 43 -14.86 -6.53 -6.80
C GLY A 43 -15.74 -5.66 -5.88
N PHE A 44 -15.19 -5.09 -4.81
CA PHE A 44 -15.86 -4.12 -3.93
C PHE A 44 -15.86 -2.72 -4.55
N THR A 45 -16.16 -2.64 -5.83
CA THR A 45 -16.23 -1.40 -6.60
C THR A 45 -17.67 -0.96 -6.80
N GLN A 46 -17.90 0.32 -7.08
CA GLN A 46 -19.21 0.86 -7.46
C GLN A 46 -19.62 0.48 -8.89
N GLY A 47 -18.67 -0.04 -9.71
CA GLY A 47 -18.89 -0.57 -11.05
C GLY A 47 -18.83 -2.10 -11.10
N ASP A 48 -18.75 -2.63 -12.32
CA ASP A 48 -18.53 -4.06 -12.57
C ASP A 48 -17.02 -4.39 -12.60
N MET A 49 -16.20 -3.41 -12.98
CA MET A 49 -14.74 -3.49 -13.05
C MET A 49 -14.11 -2.19 -12.59
N GLN A 50 -12.95 -2.28 -11.98
CA GLN A 50 -12.10 -1.15 -11.62
C GLN A 50 -10.69 -1.36 -12.15
N LEU A 51 -10.12 -0.28 -12.69
CA LEU A 51 -8.69 -0.17 -12.99
C LEU A 51 -8.10 0.85 -12.03
N PHE A 52 -6.94 0.55 -11.48
CA PHE A 52 -6.23 1.43 -10.56
C PHE A 52 -4.73 1.40 -10.85
N THR A 53 -4.11 2.55 -10.83
CA THR A 53 -2.64 2.67 -10.90
C THR A 53 -2.17 3.71 -9.90
N ASN A 54 -0.99 3.50 -9.35
CA ASN A 54 -0.39 4.37 -8.36
C ASN A 54 1.12 4.48 -8.61
N TYR A 55 1.65 5.68 -8.43
CA TYR A 55 3.07 5.98 -8.47
C TYR A 55 3.47 6.71 -7.19
N ARG A 56 4.47 6.18 -6.49
CA ARG A 56 5.04 6.77 -5.28
C ARG A 56 6.52 7.01 -5.44
N LEU A 57 6.95 8.21 -5.05
CA LEU A 57 8.34 8.63 -5.01
C LEU A 57 8.70 9.02 -3.58
N GLN A 58 9.72 8.39 -2.99
CA GLN A 58 10.12 8.61 -1.61
C GLN A 58 11.59 9.02 -1.52
N TRP A 59 11.90 10.00 -0.65
CA TRP A 59 13.24 10.50 -0.36
C TRP A 59 13.99 11.09 -1.58
N SER A 60 13.28 11.70 -2.50
CA SER A 60 13.86 12.34 -3.69
C SER A 60 14.80 13.52 -3.40
N THR A 61 14.78 14.07 -2.17
CA THR A 61 15.65 15.17 -1.75
C THR A 61 16.91 14.70 -1.01
N VAL A 62 16.99 13.42 -0.66
CA VAL A 62 18.07 12.87 0.17
C VAL A 62 18.96 11.94 -0.63
N SER A 63 18.45 11.35 -1.70
CA SER A 63 19.16 10.37 -2.52
C SER A 63 19.02 10.70 -3.99
N ASP A 64 20.13 10.61 -4.74
CA ASP A 64 20.13 10.68 -6.21
C ASP A 64 19.38 9.51 -6.83
N ASN A 65 19.22 8.41 -6.08
CA ASN A 65 18.43 7.23 -6.44
C ASN A 65 17.26 7.06 -5.45
N PRO A 66 16.16 7.85 -5.59
CA PRO A 66 15.02 7.80 -4.70
C PRO A 66 14.31 6.46 -4.79
N TYR A 67 13.56 6.11 -3.75
CA TYR A 67 12.71 4.94 -3.77
C TYR A 67 11.48 5.21 -4.63
N GLN A 68 11.23 4.31 -5.58
CA GLN A 68 10.15 4.42 -6.55
C GLN A 68 9.27 3.17 -6.50
N THR A 69 7.98 3.37 -6.29
CA THR A 69 7.01 2.29 -6.35
C THR A 69 5.98 2.60 -7.42
N ILE A 70 5.81 1.68 -8.37
CA ILE A 70 4.73 1.71 -9.36
C ILE A 70 3.81 0.55 -9.05
N SER A 71 2.51 0.79 -9.02
CA SER A 71 1.53 -0.27 -8.88
C SER A 71 0.38 -0.14 -9.87
N ALA A 72 -0.17 -1.27 -10.27
CA ALA A 72 -1.36 -1.35 -11.09
C ALA A 72 -2.24 -2.50 -10.63
N SER A 73 -3.54 -2.30 -10.65
CA SER A 73 -4.49 -3.37 -10.36
C SER A 73 -5.75 -3.26 -11.19
N SER A 74 -6.39 -4.39 -11.35
CA SER A 74 -7.73 -4.49 -11.89
C SER A 74 -8.51 -5.51 -11.09
N ASP A 75 -9.75 -5.21 -10.79
CA ASP A 75 -10.65 -6.12 -10.10
C ASP A 75 -12.07 -6.07 -10.68
N TRP A 76 -12.74 -7.20 -10.61
CA TRP A 76 -14.03 -7.44 -11.23
C TRP A 76 -15.00 -8.04 -10.23
N ARG A 77 -16.27 -7.62 -10.35
CA ARG A 77 -17.40 -8.28 -9.69
C ARG A 77 -18.05 -9.25 -10.67
N MET A 78 -18.15 -10.52 -10.26
CA MET A 78 -18.71 -11.60 -11.05
C MET A 78 -19.83 -12.30 -10.32
N PHE A 79 -20.73 -12.95 -11.06
CA PHE A 79 -21.77 -13.85 -10.55
C PHE A 79 -22.64 -13.24 -9.44
N ASP A 80 -23.01 -11.95 -9.58
CA ASP A 80 -23.87 -11.27 -8.61
C ASP A 80 -25.31 -11.85 -8.65
N ARG A 81 -25.68 -12.53 -7.58
CA ARG A 81 -27.03 -13.09 -7.39
C ARG A 81 -27.54 -12.75 -6.01
N GLY A 82 -28.60 -11.91 -5.95
CA GLY A 82 -29.22 -11.54 -4.69
C GLY A 82 -28.33 -10.75 -3.73
N GLY A 83 -27.25 -10.16 -4.25
CA GLY A 83 -26.26 -9.43 -3.48
C GLY A 83 -25.05 -10.25 -3.03
N ASN A 84 -25.07 -11.58 -3.21
CA ASN A 84 -23.87 -12.40 -3.12
C ASN A 84 -23.11 -12.31 -4.42
N TYR A 85 -21.79 -12.20 -4.37
CA TYR A 85 -20.97 -12.15 -5.58
C TYR A 85 -19.58 -12.73 -5.34
N MET A 86 -18.93 -13.08 -6.44
CA MET A 86 -17.51 -13.40 -6.45
C MET A 86 -16.73 -12.19 -6.97
N GLY A 87 -15.66 -11.84 -6.30
CA GLY A 87 -14.68 -10.89 -6.78
C GLY A 87 -13.43 -11.60 -7.26
N ALA A 88 -12.83 -11.11 -8.32
CA ALA A 88 -11.51 -11.51 -8.76
C ALA A 88 -10.72 -10.29 -9.18
N GLY A 89 -9.39 -10.39 -9.11
CA GLY A 89 -8.54 -9.29 -9.54
C GLY A 89 -7.14 -9.75 -9.90
N VAL A 90 -6.38 -8.81 -10.38
CA VAL A 90 -4.94 -8.90 -10.56
C VAL A 90 -4.31 -7.63 -9.97
N THR A 91 -3.25 -7.81 -9.22
CA THR A 91 -2.42 -6.70 -8.71
C THR A 91 -0.99 -6.91 -9.14
N PHE A 92 -0.35 -5.82 -9.49
CA PHE A 92 1.07 -5.76 -9.80
C PHE A 92 1.69 -4.59 -9.04
N TYR A 93 2.84 -4.78 -8.43
CA TYR A 93 3.70 -3.67 -8.06
C TYR A 93 5.17 -3.97 -8.34
N ASN A 94 5.89 -2.92 -8.68
CA ASN A 94 7.33 -2.87 -8.82
C ASN A 94 7.84 -1.79 -7.86
N ASP A 95 8.76 -2.17 -6.99
CA ASP A 95 9.42 -1.28 -6.05
C ASP A 95 10.91 -1.33 -6.27
N VAL A 96 11.53 -0.16 -6.45
CA VAL A 96 12.96 -0.01 -6.67
C VAL A 96 13.53 0.87 -5.57
N ALA A 97 14.50 0.36 -4.82
CA ALA A 97 15.07 1.00 -3.66
C ALA A 97 16.58 1.24 -3.79
N GLY A 98 16.99 2.50 -3.67
CA GLY A 98 18.36 2.92 -3.48
C GLY A 98 19.33 2.63 -4.62
N VAL A 99 20.62 2.84 -4.34
CA VAL A 99 21.73 2.69 -5.32
C VAL A 99 21.83 1.27 -5.90
N PRO A 100 21.71 0.17 -5.11
CA PRO A 100 21.78 -1.18 -5.66
C PRO A 100 20.57 -1.55 -6.51
N GLN A 101 19.64 -0.62 -6.72
CA GLN A 101 18.37 -0.87 -7.41
C GLN A 101 17.71 -2.17 -6.90
N TYR A 102 17.63 -2.28 -5.56
CA TYR A 102 16.96 -3.41 -4.94
C TYR A 102 15.50 -3.41 -5.37
N THR A 103 15.19 -4.33 -6.28
CA THR A 103 13.90 -4.37 -6.96
C THR A 103 13.04 -5.49 -6.39
N THR A 104 11.82 -5.17 -5.99
CA THR A 104 10.79 -6.13 -5.62
C THR A 104 9.66 -6.07 -6.65
N ASN A 105 9.38 -7.19 -7.31
CA ASN A 105 8.24 -7.35 -8.20
C ASN A 105 7.24 -8.30 -7.57
N VAL A 106 5.97 -7.93 -7.55
CA VAL A 106 4.90 -8.81 -7.09
C VAL A 106 3.74 -8.79 -8.06
N ILE A 107 3.29 -9.99 -8.44
CA ILE A 107 2.03 -10.20 -9.16
C ILE A 107 1.16 -11.06 -8.27
N ALA A 108 -0.05 -10.59 -7.96
CA ALA A 108 -0.97 -11.35 -7.14
C ALA A 108 -2.36 -11.41 -7.78
N LEU A 109 -3.06 -12.49 -7.49
CA LEU A 109 -4.39 -12.79 -8.00
C LEU A 109 -5.37 -12.90 -6.83
N PRO A 110 -5.92 -11.78 -6.33
CA PRO A 110 -6.93 -11.81 -5.29
C PRO A 110 -8.25 -12.37 -5.83
N PHE A 111 -8.85 -13.27 -5.05
CA PHE A 111 -10.19 -13.82 -5.25
C PHE A 111 -10.95 -13.71 -3.95
N ASN A 112 -12.24 -13.41 -4.02
CA ASN A 112 -13.10 -13.43 -2.84
C ASN A 112 -14.47 -13.98 -3.14
N TYR A 113 -15.16 -14.32 -2.05
CA TYR A 113 -16.60 -14.55 -2.06
C TYR A 113 -17.27 -13.66 -1.04
N THR A 114 -18.21 -12.83 -1.50
CA THR A 114 -18.97 -11.89 -0.68
C THR A 114 -20.36 -12.41 -0.47
N LEU A 115 -20.76 -12.50 0.79
CA LEU A 115 -22.08 -12.90 1.25
C LEU A 115 -22.85 -11.68 1.74
N ARG A 116 -24.07 -11.52 1.28
CA ARG A 116 -25.05 -10.61 1.88
C ARG A 116 -25.72 -11.32 3.06
N VAL A 117 -25.36 -10.93 4.28
CA VAL A 117 -25.95 -11.48 5.50
C VAL A 117 -27.38 -10.97 5.69
N ASP A 118 -27.56 -9.67 5.47
CA ASP A 118 -28.85 -8.99 5.50
C ASP A 118 -28.86 -7.78 4.55
N ARG A 119 -29.88 -6.90 4.68
CA ARG A 119 -30.00 -5.71 3.82
C ARG A 119 -28.84 -4.71 3.98
N ASN A 120 -28.23 -4.68 5.15
CA ASN A 120 -27.26 -3.68 5.54
C ASN A 120 -25.83 -4.24 5.61
N ASN A 121 -25.66 -5.57 5.72
CA ASN A 121 -24.39 -6.20 6.03
C ASN A 121 -23.91 -7.13 4.92
N LEU A 122 -22.68 -6.88 4.47
CA LEU A 122 -21.90 -7.75 3.59
C LEU A 122 -20.67 -8.25 4.33
N ILE A 123 -20.36 -9.53 4.21
CA ILE A 123 -19.11 -10.12 4.67
C ILE A 123 -18.40 -10.77 3.49
N SER A 124 -17.10 -10.67 3.46
CA SER A 124 -16.28 -11.21 2.39
C SER A 124 -15.08 -11.96 2.93
N PHE A 125 -14.75 -13.10 2.29
CA PHE A 125 -13.53 -13.85 2.52
C PHE A 125 -12.73 -13.90 1.24
N GLY A 126 -11.43 -13.62 1.35
CA GLY A 126 -10.52 -13.55 0.21
C GLY A 126 -9.31 -14.45 0.36
N LEU A 127 -8.81 -14.93 -0.79
CA LEU A 127 -7.54 -15.62 -0.95
C LEU A 127 -6.74 -14.93 -2.05
N GLN A 128 -5.42 -14.95 -1.92
CA GLN A 128 -4.52 -14.28 -2.85
C GLN A 128 -3.25 -15.11 -3.05
N PRO A 129 -3.20 -15.98 -4.07
CA PRO A 129 -1.92 -16.47 -4.54
C PRO A 129 -1.12 -15.33 -5.15
N ALA A 130 0.19 -15.33 -4.93
CA ALA A 130 1.10 -14.31 -5.42
C ALA A 130 2.43 -14.91 -5.87
N TRP A 131 3.01 -14.31 -6.88
CA TRP A 131 4.39 -14.51 -7.28
C TRP A 131 5.20 -13.31 -6.85
N TYR A 132 6.29 -13.56 -6.16
CA TYR A 132 7.16 -12.59 -5.54
C TYR A 132 8.57 -12.75 -6.07
N GLN A 133 9.18 -11.69 -6.59
CA GLN A 133 10.54 -11.68 -7.12
C GLN A 133 11.33 -10.55 -6.48
N ARG A 134 12.55 -10.86 -6.07
CA ARG A 134 13.56 -9.90 -5.65
C ARG A 134 14.78 -9.96 -6.55
N VAL A 135 15.23 -8.79 -6.98
CA VAL A 135 16.40 -8.63 -7.84
C VAL A 135 17.30 -7.56 -7.26
N ILE A 136 18.61 -7.83 -7.25
CA ILE A 136 19.62 -6.82 -6.96
C ILE A 136 20.47 -6.66 -8.22
N LYS A 137 20.59 -5.41 -8.70
CA LYS A 137 21.44 -5.06 -9.85
C LYS A 137 22.71 -4.45 -9.31
N ASN A 138 23.82 -5.18 -9.46
CA ASN A 138 25.11 -4.78 -8.92
C ASN A 138 25.93 -3.85 -9.83
N GLN A 139 25.49 -3.59 -11.05
CA GLN A 139 26.30 -2.99 -12.12
C GLN A 139 26.65 -1.50 -11.92
N GLU A 140 26.02 -0.82 -10.96
CA GLU A 140 26.22 0.63 -10.76
C GLU A 140 26.87 0.98 -9.42
N MET A 141 27.33 -0.02 -8.64
CA MET A 141 27.95 0.20 -7.34
C MET A 141 29.48 0.30 -7.47
N ASN A 142 30.03 1.34 -6.85
CA ASN A 142 31.46 1.50 -6.70
C ASN A 142 31.85 1.20 -5.26
N TRP A 143 32.86 0.36 -5.08
CA TRP A 143 33.35 -0.09 -3.78
C TRP A 143 34.68 0.59 -3.43
N PHE A 144 34.94 0.81 -2.16
CA PHE A 144 36.12 1.48 -1.70
C PHE A 144 37.43 0.81 -2.20
N ASN A 145 37.47 -0.53 -2.26
CA ASN A 145 38.58 -1.31 -2.75
C ASN A 145 38.77 -1.22 -4.28
N GLN A 146 37.82 -0.71 -5.02
CA GLN A 146 37.88 -0.44 -6.45
C GLN A 146 38.45 0.97 -6.76
N TRP A 147 38.70 1.79 -5.73
CA TRP A 147 39.26 3.11 -5.89
C TRP A 147 40.76 3.03 -6.17
N THR A 148 41.21 3.46 -7.35
CA THR A 148 42.64 3.43 -7.79
C THR A 148 43.45 4.65 -7.34
N GLY A 149 42.83 5.58 -6.59
CA GLY A 149 43.43 6.86 -6.25
C GLY A 149 43.06 8.00 -7.20
N VAL A 150 42.51 7.67 -8.37
CA VAL A 150 42.11 8.64 -9.42
C VAL A 150 40.65 8.37 -9.88
N ALA A 151 40.28 7.11 -10.03
CA ALA A 151 38.96 6.69 -10.49
C ALA A 151 38.58 5.34 -9.88
N TYR A 152 37.30 4.99 -9.95
CA TYR A 152 36.83 3.63 -9.64
C TYR A 152 37.05 2.72 -10.84
N ASP A 153 37.72 1.59 -10.62
CA ASP A 153 37.93 0.54 -11.62
C ASP A 153 37.06 -0.68 -11.28
N GLN A 154 35.98 -0.86 -12.02
CA GLN A 154 35.06 -1.99 -11.83
C GLN A 154 35.65 -3.35 -12.20
N GLY A 155 36.83 -3.38 -12.85
CA GLY A 155 37.59 -4.62 -13.11
C GLY A 155 38.30 -5.16 -11.87
N ILE A 156 38.43 -4.35 -10.80
CA ILE A 156 38.97 -4.80 -9.52
C ILE A 156 37.90 -5.54 -8.76
N ASP A 157 38.22 -6.74 -8.27
CA ASP A 157 37.29 -7.53 -7.44
C ASP A 157 36.83 -6.71 -6.22
N ASN A 158 35.53 -6.55 -6.06
CA ASN A 158 34.94 -5.79 -4.96
C ASN A 158 35.04 -6.51 -3.61
N GLY A 159 35.42 -7.81 -3.59
CA GLY A 159 35.49 -8.64 -2.38
C GLY A 159 34.13 -9.08 -1.83
N GLU A 160 33.04 -8.69 -2.49
CA GLU A 160 31.67 -9.01 -2.05
C GLU A 160 31.12 -10.18 -2.88
N LEU A 161 31.28 -11.38 -2.37
CA LEU A 161 30.82 -12.64 -3.02
C LEU A 161 29.34 -12.64 -3.39
N LEU A 162 28.52 -11.94 -2.63
CA LEU A 162 27.05 -11.87 -2.83
C LEU A 162 26.65 -10.97 -3.99
N LEU A 163 27.47 -9.98 -4.31
CA LEU A 163 27.15 -8.95 -5.28
C LEU A 163 27.91 -9.14 -6.60
N SER A 164 28.81 -10.10 -6.69
CA SER A 164 29.50 -10.48 -7.94
C SER A 164 28.57 -11.15 -8.96
N GLN A 165 27.37 -11.60 -8.52
CA GLN A 165 26.37 -12.22 -9.37
C GLN A 165 25.05 -11.43 -9.28
N ASN A 166 24.34 -11.28 -10.40
CA ASN A 166 23.00 -10.74 -10.42
C ASN A 166 22.10 -11.62 -9.56
N PHE A 167 21.65 -11.08 -8.43
CA PHE A 167 20.83 -11.82 -7.50
C PHE A 167 19.37 -11.75 -7.92
N ASN A 168 18.76 -12.92 -8.17
CA ASN A 168 17.35 -13.03 -8.58
C ASN A 168 16.70 -14.20 -7.85
N ILE A 169 15.79 -13.89 -6.93
CA ILE A 169 14.98 -14.88 -6.22
C ILE A 169 13.52 -14.71 -6.61
N SER A 170 12.90 -15.83 -7.03
CA SER A 170 11.47 -15.91 -7.25
C SER A 170 10.83 -16.91 -6.28
N ARG A 171 9.69 -16.53 -5.70
CA ARG A 171 8.96 -17.34 -4.72
C ARG A 171 7.45 -17.22 -4.94
N PHE A 172 6.75 -18.25 -4.51
CA PHE A 172 5.29 -18.27 -4.45
C PHE A 172 4.82 -17.91 -3.05
N ASP A 173 3.77 -17.10 -2.94
CA ASP A 173 3.19 -16.63 -1.71
C ASP A 173 1.67 -16.80 -1.67
N ILE A 174 1.11 -16.78 -0.47
CA ILE A 174 -0.33 -16.85 -0.24
C ILE A 174 -0.73 -15.79 0.78
N GLY A 175 -1.76 -15.03 0.45
CA GLY A 175 -2.45 -14.13 1.35
C GLY A 175 -3.90 -14.54 1.56
N THR A 176 -4.50 -14.09 2.64
CA THR A 176 -5.93 -14.28 2.96
C THR A 176 -6.50 -13.02 3.58
N GLY A 177 -7.81 -12.87 3.53
CA GLY A 177 -8.47 -11.72 4.13
C GLY A 177 -9.92 -11.96 4.49
N PHE A 178 -10.38 -11.13 5.39
CA PHE A 178 -11.78 -10.98 5.78
C PHE A 178 -12.15 -9.51 5.69
N TYR A 179 -13.37 -9.21 5.26
CA TYR A 179 -13.89 -7.86 5.15
C TYR A 179 -15.36 -7.80 5.49
N TRP A 180 -15.74 -6.79 6.24
CA TRP A 180 -17.12 -6.50 6.61
C TRP A 180 -17.48 -5.08 6.18
N ASP A 181 -18.60 -4.95 5.47
CA ASP A 181 -19.16 -3.68 4.99
C ASP A 181 -20.59 -3.56 5.52
N SER A 182 -20.90 -2.51 6.26
CA SER A 182 -22.15 -2.32 6.94
C SER A 182 -22.71 -0.91 6.80
N TYR A 183 -23.97 -0.82 6.42
CA TYR A 183 -24.77 0.39 6.54
C TYR A 183 -25.38 0.47 7.94
N ILE A 184 -24.80 1.32 8.80
CA ILE A 184 -25.32 1.55 10.17
C ILE A 184 -26.61 2.36 10.13
N SER A 185 -26.70 3.33 9.19
CA SER A 185 -27.89 4.13 8.93
C SER A 185 -27.92 4.58 7.46
N ARG A 186 -28.87 5.43 7.08
CA ARG A 186 -28.92 6.02 5.74
C ARG A 186 -27.74 6.94 5.45
N THR A 187 -27.16 7.53 6.49
CA THR A 187 -26.07 8.52 6.42
C THR A 187 -24.74 7.97 6.94
N ALA A 188 -24.71 6.75 7.48
CA ALA A 188 -23.53 6.19 8.11
C ALA A 188 -23.23 4.79 7.59
N LYS A 189 -21.99 4.60 7.14
CA LYS A 189 -21.44 3.32 6.66
C LYS A 189 -20.12 3.03 7.36
N LEU A 190 -19.88 1.77 7.68
CA LEU A 190 -18.65 1.29 8.30
C LEU A 190 -18.09 0.12 7.51
N ARG A 191 -16.78 0.12 7.33
CA ARG A 191 -16.03 -0.93 6.64
C ARG A 191 -14.85 -1.33 7.52
N LEU A 192 -14.72 -2.63 7.78
CA LEU A 192 -13.61 -3.18 8.58
C LEU A 192 -13.00 -4.36 7.85
N GLY A 193 -11.68 -4.48 7.91
CA GLY A 193 -10.96 -5.57 7.29
C GLY A 193 -9.77 -6.05 8.10
N ILE A 194 -9.48 -7.33 7.95
CA ILE A 194 -8.28 -7.97 8.47
C ILE A 194 -7.70 -8.87 7.37
N ALA A 195 -6.40 -8.81 7.14
CA ALA A 195 -5.73 -9.64 6.15
C ALA A 195 -4.37 -10.14 6.66
N GLY A 196 -3.99 -11.32 6.18
CA GLY A 196 -2.70 -11.91 6.41
C GLY A 196 -1.99 -12.16 5.09
N HIS A 197 -0.74 -11.70 4.97
CA HIS A 197 0.12 -11.93 3.82
C HIS A 197 1.36 -12.71 4.24
N HIS A 198 2.09 -13.26 3.26
CA HIS A 198 3.32 -14.03 3.48
C HIS A 198 3.11 -15.26 4.39
N LEU A 199 1.97 -15.94 4.20
CA LEU A 199 1.62 -17.11 5.00
C LEU A 199 2.61 -18.27 4.80
N THR A 200 3.25 -18.36 3.62
CA THR A 200 4.23 -19.38 3.25
C THR A 200 5.59 -19.19 3.91
N LYS A 201 5.85 -18.02 4.55
CA LYS A 201 7.17 -17.68 5.12
C LYS A 201 8.31 -17.96 4.14
N GLN A 202 8.26 -17.35 2.98
CA GLN A 202 9.22 -17.59 1.90
C GLN A 202 10.66 -17.38 2.37
N ARG A 203 11.57 -18.23 1.89
CA ARG A 203 13.00 -18.01 2.04
C ARG A 203 13.45 -16.96 1.04
N ILE A 204 14.04 -15.88 1.53
CA ILE A 204 14.54 -14.75 0.75
C ILE A 204 16.05 -14.60 0.90
N ASN A 205 16.74 -15.72 1.12
CA ASN A 205 18.16 -15.76 1.43
C ASN A 205 18.97 -14.98 0.40
N LEU A 206 19.63 -13.95 0.88
CA LEU A 206 20.73 -13.29 0.19
C LEU A 206 22.06 -13.94 0.58
N THR A 207 22.10 -14.63 1.72
CA THR A 207 23.22 -15.35 2.30
C THR A 207 22.85 -16.82 2.56
N GLU A 208 23.78 -17.62 3.09
CA GLU A 208 23.51 -19.00 3.54
C GLU A 208 22.59 -19.06 4.77
N ASP A 209 22.33 -17.92 5.44
CA ASP A 209 21.43 -17.84 6.57
C ASP A 209 19.97 -18.06 6.16
N ASP A 210 19.16 -18.69 7.01
CA ASP A 210 17.73 -19.02 6.74
C ASP A 210 16.84 -17.78 6.93
N ASP A 211 17.08 -16.74 6.13
CA ASP A 211 16.27 -15.53 6.12
C ASP A 211 14.90 -15.79 5.50
N ARG A 212 13.85 -15.56 6.29
CA ARG A 212 12.46 -15.74 5.87
C ARG A 212 11.70 -14.45 5.93
N LEU A 213 10.86 -14.24 4.91
CA LEU A 213 9.93 -13.11 4.91
C LEU A 213 8.95 -13.24 6.08
N TYR A 214 8.86 -12.19 6.90
CA TYR A 214 7.92 -12.16 8.02
C TYR A 214 6.48 -12.15 7.51
N ARG A 215 5.61 -12.88 8.20
CA ARG A 215 4.17 -12.75 7.99
C ARG A 215 3.73 -11.33 8.29
N LYS A 216 2.85 -10.81 7.44
CA LYS A 216 2.28 -9.47 7.57
C LYS A 216 0.82 -9.58 7.94
N LEU A 217 0.45 -8.95 9.04
CA LEU A 217 -0.94 -8.77 9.46
C LEU A 217 -1.35 -7.33 9.13
N VAL A 218 -2.50 -7.18 8.49
CA VAL A 218 -3.10 -5.88 8.15
C VAL A 218 -4.46 -5.80 8.82
N ILE A 219 -4.71 -4.72 9.57
CA ILE A 219 -6.00 -4.39 10.13
C ILE A 219 -6.35 -3.01 9.63
N HIS A 220 -7.53 -2.85 9.03
CA HIS A 220 -7.93 -1.56 8.48
C HIS A 220 -9.43 -1.30 8.64
N GLY A 221 -9.81 -0.03 8.64
CA GLY A 221 -11.19 0.36 8.69
C GLY A 221 -11.41 1.75 8.12
N GLN A 222 -12.63 1.98 7.65
CA GLN A 222 -13.10 3.27 7.13
C GLN A 222 -14.56 3.48 7.50
N GLY A 223 -14.86 4.67 8.03
CA GLY A 223 -16.21 5.18 8.20
C GLY A 223 -16.58 6.08 7.02
N GLU A 224 -17.90 6.21 6.78
CA GLU A 224 -18.47 7.17 5.85
C GLU A 224 -19.71 7.77 6.52
N PHE A 225 -19.65 9.08 6.84
CA PHE A 225 -20.69 9.79 7.58
C PHE A 225 -21.12 11.01 6.79
N LEU A 226 -22.32 10.95 6.19
CA LEU A 226 -22.92 12.06 5.44
C LEU A 226 -23.56 13.04 6.42
N MET A 227 -23.14 14.28 6.36
CA MET A 227 -23.77 15.41 7.06
C MET A 227 -24.85 16.01 6.13
N GLU A 228 -26.10 15.66 6.36
CA GLU A 228 -27.23 16.01 5.45
C GLU A 228 -27.38 17.53 5.25
N GLU A 229 -27.16 18.32 6.30
CA GLU A 229 -27.32 19.79 6.23
C GLU A 229 -26.28 20.48 5.35
N SER A 230 -25.04 19.99 5.36
CA SER A 230 -23.91 20.61 4.62
C SER A 230 -23.58 19.91 3.31
N GLY A 231 -24.10 18.69 3.10
CA GLY A 231 -23.70 17.83 1.96
C GLY A 231 -22.25 17.33 2.01
N VAL A 232 -21.57 17.54 3.15
CA VAL A 232 -20.20 17.06 3.37
C VAL A 232 -20.23 15.64 3.92
N THR A 233 -19.38 14.76 3.38
CA THR A 233 -19.18 13.41 3.92
C THR A 233 -17.84 13.35 4.64
N ILE A 234 -17.84 12.94 5.90
CA ILE A 234 -16.62 12.70 6.69
C ILE A 234 -16.22 11.26 6.52
N LEU A 235 -14.94 11.03 6.18
CA LEU A 235 -14.37 9.72 5.87
C LEU A 235 -13.19 9.39 6.82
N PRO A 236 -13.45 9.13 8.12
CA PRO A 236 -12.39 8.67 9.02
C PRO A 236 -11.90 7.30 8.59
N ALA A 237 -10.58 7.09 8.68
CA ALA A 237 -10.00 5.80 8.37
C ALA A 237 -8.76 5.52 9.23
N PHE A 238 -8.47 4.23 9.39
CA PHE A 238 -7.25 3.76 10.02
C PHE A 238 -6.70 2.53 9.32
N SER A 239 -5.40 2.30 9.44
CA SER A 239 -4.75 1.05 9.09
C SER A 239 -3.61 0.75 10.06
N ALA A 240 -3.39 -0.54 10.33
CA ALA A 240 -2.27 -1.05 11.09
C ALA A 240 -1.61 -2.19 10.31
N PHE A 241 -0.31 -2.06 10.06
CA PHE A 241 0.52 -3.07 9.41
C PHE A 241 1.52 -3.60 10.44
N LEU A 242 1.52 -4.92 10.64
CA LEU A 242 2.40 -5.61 11.58
C LEU A 242 3.18 -6.67 10.81
N GLN A 243 4.51 -6.49 10.67
CA GLN A 243 5.37 -7.40 9.92
C GLN A 243 6.70 -7.61 10.65
N GLY A 244 6.83 -8.73 11.36
CA GLY A 244 7.97 -8.98 12.23
C GLY A 244 8.13 -7.89 13.28
N PRO A 245 9.31 -7.26 13.40
CA PRO A 245 9.54 -6.16 14.32
C PRO A 245 8.90 -4.84 13.88
N ASN A 246 8.53 -4.71 12.60
CA ASN A 246 8.01 -3.47 12.03
C ASN A 246 6.52 -3.31 12.29
N LYS A 247 6.15 -2.10 12.70
CA LYS A 247 4.76 -1.71 12.97
C LYS A 247 4.53 -0.36 12.35
N GLU A 248 3.46 -0.24 11.58
CA GLU A 248 3.00 1.02 11.02
C GLU A 248 1.53 1.20 11.37
N ILE A 249 1.18 2.35 11.89
CA ILE A 249 -0.20 2.70 12.24
C ILE A 249 -0.51 4.04 11.58
N ASN A 250 -1.55 4.06 10.76
CA ASN A 250 -2.06 5.25 10.11
C ASN A 250 -3.49 5.51 10.59
N PHE A 251 -3.83 6.76 10.85
CA PHE A 251 -5.20 7.18 11.14
C PHE A 251 -5.42 8.62 10.75
N GLY A 252 -6.64 8.96 10.40
CA GLY A 252 -7.01 10.32 9.98
C GLY A 252 -8.37 10.36 9.34
N SER A 253 -8.63 11.41 8.59
CA SER A 253 -9.92 11.59 7.93
C SER A 253 -9.79 12.43 6.67
N ASN A 254 -10.63 12.09 5.69
CA ASN A 254 -10.92 12.95 4.54
C ASN A 254 -12.31 13.57 4.69
N PHE A 255 -12.49 14.73 4.08
CA PHE A 255 -13.77 15.41 3.91
C PHE A 255 -14.08 15.41 2.43
N ARG A 256 -15.23 14.81 2.05
CA ARG A 256 -15.71 14.77 0.67
C ARG A 256 -16.79 15.79 0.48
N PHE A 257 -16.62 16.65 -0.51
CA PHE A 257 -17.54 17.70 -0.93
C PHE A 257 -18.20 17.28 -2.23
N LEU A 258 -19.53 17.30 -2.28
CA LEU A 258 -20.30 17.08 -3.50
C LEU A 258 -20.30 18.38 -4.32
N LEU A 259 -19.58 18.38 -5.45
CA LEU A 259 -19.51 19.54 -6.35
C LEU A 259 -20.66 19.54 -7.37
N LYS A 260 -21.03 18.33 -7.85
CA LYS A 260 -22.15 18.14 -8.79
C LYS A 260 -22.86 16.81 -8.49
N SER A 261 -24.18 16.88 -8.36
CA SER A 261 -24.99 15.67 -8.18
C SER A 261 -25.15 14.94 -9.51
N GLY A 262 -25.04 13.61 -9.50
CA GLY A 262 -25.35 12.78 -10.66
C GLY A 262 -26.82 12.81 -11.03
N SER A 263 -27.11 12.69 -12.32
CA SER A 263 -28.50 12.57 -12.81
C SER A 263 -29.08 11.21 -12.43
N ARG A 264 -30.27 11.24 -11.80
CA ARG A 264 -31.00 9.99 -11.46
C ARG A 264 -31.64 9.31 -12.69
N ALA A 265 -31.69 10.01 -13.84
CA ALA A 265 -32.41 9.57 -15.02
C ALA A 265 -31.56 8.76 -16.00
N THR A 266 -30.27 9.00 -16.08
CA THR A 266 -29.41 8.45 -17.14
C THR A 266 -28.51 7.31 -16.70
N SER A 267 -28.48 6.93 -15.42
CA SER A 267 -27.59 5.90 -14.86
C SER A 267 -26.07 6.13 -15.12
N TYR A 268 -25.72 7.29 -15.66
CA TYR A 268 -24.33 7.69 -15.90
C TYR A 268 -23.74 8.28 -14.61
N PHE A 269 -22.47 7.96 -14.30
CA PHE A 269 -21.71 8.56 -13.20
C PHE A 269 -21.41 10.03 -13.53
N GLU A 270 -22.40 10.91 -13.38
CA GLU A 270 -22.19 12.37 -13.55
C GLU A 270 -21.87 13.06 -12.22
N GLU A 271 -21.71 12.29 -11.14
CA GLU A 271 -21.36 12.84 -9.84
C GLU A 271 -19.90 13.30 -9.84
N ILE A 272 -19.69 14.54 -9.43
CA ILE A 272 -18.35 15.12 -9.24
C ILE A 272 -18.16 15.39 -7.76
N THR A 273 -17.14 14.81 -7.18
CA THR A 273 -16.77 15.04 -5.77
C THR A 273 -15.31 15.44 -5.64
N PHE A 274 -15.04 16.30 -4.68
CA PHE A 274 -13.69 16.65 -4.25
C PHE A 274 -13.50 16.19 -2.80
N SER A 275 -12.41 15.48 -2.53
CA SER A 275 -12.08 15.03 -1.18
C SER A 275 -10.69 15.54 -0.81
N THR A 276 -10.53 16.00 0.41
CA THR A 276 -9.23 16.39 0.96
C THR A 276 -9.18 16.08 2.45
N GLY A 277 -8.00 15.88 2.98
CA GLY A 277 -7.82 15.59 4.40
C GLY A 277 -6.39 15.25 4.75
N ALA A 278 -6.22 14.70 5.94
CA ALA A 278 -4.92 14.32 6.42
C ALA A 278 -4.95 13.01 7.22
N TYR A 279 -3.87 12.26 7.13
CA TYR A 279 -3.59 11.07 7.92
C TYR A 279 -2.29 11.24 8.69
N PHE A 280 -2.26 10.75 9.90
CA PHE A 280 -1.06 10.67 10.70
C PHE A 280 -0.52 9.24 10.66
N ARG A 281 0.71 9.10 10.17
CA ARG A 281 1.50 7.86 10.27
C ARG A 281 2.33 7.95 11.53
N TRP A 282 1.98 7.11 12.50
CA TRP A 282 2.55 7.20 13.86
C TRP A 282 4.07 7.10 13.85
N GLY A 283 4.72 8.17 14.36
CA GLY A 283 6.18 8.24 14.47
C GLY A 283 6.94 8.48 13.17
N ASP A 284 6.25 8.70 12.04
CA ASP A 284 6.88 8.85 10.72
C ASP A 284 6.47 10.13 9.99
N ALA A 285 5.20 10.30 9.61
CA ALA A 285 4.80 11.40 8.74
C ALA A 285 3.37 11.88 8.98
N ILE A 286 3.09 13.12 8.55
CA ILE A 286 1.74 13.62 8.30
C ILE A 286 1.51 13.58 6.80
N VAL A 287 0.49 12.86 6.37
CA VAL A 287 0.08 12.71 4.96
C VAL A 287 -1.07 13.66 4.67
N VAL A 288 -0.89 14.61 3.77
CA VAL A 288 -1.99 15.43 3.25
C VAL A 288 -2.36 14.94 1.86
N ASN A 289 -3.65 14.97 1.52
CA ASN A 289 -4.11 14.46 0.24
C ASN A 289 -5.26 15.28 -0.35
N ALA A 290 -5.39 15.17 -1.67
CA ALA A 290 -6.51 15.70 -2.44
C ALA A 290 -6.93 14.67 -3.49
N ILE A 291 -8.24 14.46 -3.64
CA ILE A 291 -8.83 13.49 -4.57
C ILE A 291 -9.97 14.16 -5.31
N LEU A 292 -9.99 14.02 -6.63
CA LEU A 292 -11.06 14.48 -7.50
C LEU A 292 -11.69 13.27 -8.20
N ASP A 293 -12.99 13.05 -7.96
CA ASP A 293 -13.78 12.03 -8.64
C ASP A 293 -14.64 12.69 -9.74
N LEU A 294 -14.49 12.19 -10.96
CA LEU A 294 -15.14 12.70 -12.17
C LEU A 294 -15.81 11.54 -12.93
N SER A 295 -17.11 11.35 -12.77
CA SER A 295 -17.88 10.43 -13.64
C SER A 295 -17.22 9.07 -13.89
N GLY A 296 -16.72 8.42 -12.83
CA GLY A 296 -16.04 7.12 -12.90
C GLY A 296 -14.53 7.19 -12.92
N PHE A 297 -13.93 8.32 -13.27
CA PHE A 297 -12.49 8.56 -13.06
C PHE A 297 -12.24 9.16 -11.68
N SER A 298 -11.15 8.77 -11.05
CA SER A 298 -10.66 9.38 -9.81
C SER A 298 -9.18 9.68 -9.97
N PHE A 299 -8.79 10.88 -9.61
CA PHE A 299 -7.40 11.32 -9.58
C PHE A 299 -7.08 11.74 -8.15
N GLY A 300 -5.95 11.32 -7.64
CA GLY A 300 -5.52 11.76 -6.33
C GLY A 300 -4.03 11.98 -6.25
N ALA A 301 -3.67 12.91 -5.37
CA ALA A 301 -2.30 13.21 -5.02
C ALA A 301 -2.17 13.28 -3.50
N SER A 302 -1.05 12.83 -2.98
CA SER A 302 -0.68 13.02 -1.58
C SER A 302 0.78 13.45 -1.44
N TYR A 303 1.03 14.11 -0.32
CA TYR A 303 2.36 14.52 0.08
C TYR A 303 2.58 14.15 1.56
N ASP A 304 3.70 13.47 1.83
CA ASP A 304 4.09 13.10 3.18
C ASP A 304 5.05 14.15 3.74
N LEU A 305 4.67 14.75 4.84
CA LEU A 305 5.52 15.61 5.65
C LEU A 305 6.21 14.75 6.71
N ASN A 306 7.51 14.52 6.57
CA ASN A 306 8.28 13.71 7.51
C ASN A 306 8.42 14.43 8.86
N VAL A 307 7.95 13.78 9.93
CA VAL A 307 8.05 14.26 11.31
C VAL A 307 8.90 13.34 12.18
N SER A 308 9.50 12.30 11.61
CA SER A 308 10.39 11.35 12.29
C SER A 308 11.77 11.94 12.55
N GLY A 309 12.64 11.20 13.24
CA GLY A 309 14.05 11.56 13.44
C GLY A 309 14.84 11.78 12.15
N LEU A 310 14.34 11.27 11.00
CA LEU A 310 14.90 11.51 9.67
C LEU A 310 14.66 12.93 9.14
N ASN A 311 13.82 13.74 9.80
CA ASN A 311 13.53 15.11 9.40
C ASN A 311 14.80 15.99 9.27
N VAL A 312 15.82 15.72 10.07
CA VAL A 312 17.13 16.42 9.98
C VAL A 312 17.77 16.23 8.61
N ALA A 313 17.69 15.04 8.04
CA ALA A 313 18.23 14.71 6.73
C ALA A 313 17.29 15.10 5.58
N THR A 314 15.99 14.86 5.74
CA THR A 314 14.98 15.05 4.69
C THR A 314 14.46 16.48 4.59
N LYS A 315 14.75 17.35 5.58
CA LYS A 315 14.21 18.72 5.69
C LYS A 315 12.68 18.75 5.61
N GLY A 316 12.02 17.72 6.15
CA GLY A 316 10.56 17.58 6.15
C GLY A 316 9.97 16.95 4.89
N VAL A 317 10.75 16.70 3.84
CA VAL A 317 10.27 16.07 2.61
C VAL A 317 10.24 14.55 2.80
N GLY A 318 9.07 13.93 2.75
CA GLY A 318 8.88 12.49 2.87
C GLY A 318 8.67 11.82 1.52
N SER A 319 7.43 11.72 1.07
CA SER A 319 7.10 11.12 -0.22
C SER A 319 5.99 11.87 -0.94
N MET A 320 5.93 11.66 -2.26
CA MET A 320 4.80 12.06 -3.11
C MET A 320 4.15 10.81 -3.67
N GLU A 321 2.83 10.82 -3.75
CA GLU A 321 2.06 9.72 -4.32
C GLU A 321 0.95 10.25 -5.22
N PHE A 322 0.75 9.61 -6.37
CA PHE A 322 -0.28 9.95 -7.34
C PHE A 322 -1.01 8.70 -7.75
N PHE A 323 -2.33 8.74 -7.81
CA PHE A 323 -3.11 7.63 -8.35
C PHE A 323 -4.10 8.08 -9.42
N LEU A 324 -4.42 7.11 -10.27
CA LEU A 324 -5.51 7.16 -11.22
C LEU A 324 -6.38 5.91 -11.03
N ARG A 325 -7.69 6.11 -10.95
CA ARG A 325 -8.69 5.03 -10.92
C ARG A 325 -9.72 5.25 -12.00
N TYR A 326 -10.13 4.17 -12.65
CA TYR A 326 -11.25 4.17 -13.58
C TYR A 326 -12.21 3.04 -13.25
N ARG A 327 -13.47 3.38 -13.03
CA ARG A 327 -14.56 2.44 -12.75
C ARG A 327 -15.40 2.26 -14.00
N ILE A 328 -15.57 1.00 -14.41
CA ILE A 328 -16.28 0.61 -15.63
C ILE A 328 -17.57 -0.08 -15.21
N GLN A 329 -18.67 0.27 -15.85
CA GLN A 329 -19.95 -0.40 -15.70
C GLN A 329 -20.36 -1.00 -17.04
N PHE A 330 -20.56 -2.34 -17.06
CA PHE A 330 -21.00 -3.06 -18.25
C PHE A 330 -22.53 -3.17 -18.26
N GLY A 331 -23.19 -2.31 -19.06
CA GLY A 331 -24.63 -2.32 -19.24
C GLY A 331 -25.45 -1.62 -18.16
N THR A 332 -26.76 -1.53 -18.39
CA THR A 332 -27.72 -0.96 -17.43
C THR A 332 -28.02 -1.99 -16.34
N ARG A 333 -27.10 -2.17 -15.39
CA ARG A 333 -27.43 -2.86 -14.14
C ARG A 333 -28.42 -1.98 -13.40
N ASN A 334 -29.63 -2.47 -13.19
CA ASN A 334 -30.64 -1.76 -12.39
C ASN A 334 -30.08 -1.53 -10.99
N LEU A 335 -29.49 -0.36 -10.74
CA LEU A 335 -29.02 0.13 -9.43
C LEU A 335 -30.19 0.16 -8.40
N ARG A 336 -31.43 -0.12 -8.83
CA ARG A 336 -32.62 -0.21 -8.01
C ARG A 336 -32.52 -1.20 -6.84
N ASN A 337 -31.67 -2.23 -6.94
CA ASN A 337 -31.58 -3.27 -5.90
C ASN A 337 -30.51 -3.01 -4.83
N ASN A 338 -29.64 -2.01 -5.00
CA ASN A 338 -28.56 -1.72 -4.05
C ASN A 338 -28.80 -0.47 -3.20
N ARG A 339 -29.93 0.23 -3.38
CA ARG A 339 -30.31 1.33 -2.49
C ARG A 339 -31.33 0.79 -1.49
N VAL A 340 -30.89 0.68 -0.25
CA VAL A 340 -31.80 0.58 0.88
C VAL A 340 -32.64 1.86 0.90
N HIS A 341 -33.95 1.69 0.71
CA HIS A 341 -34.93 2.75 0.94
C HIS A 341 -35.06 3.03 2.42
#